data_47969f137b6c080a08d34cd1eda75f23
#
_entry.id   47969f137b6c080a08d34cd1eda75f23
#
_cell.length_a   1.000
_cell.length_b   1.000
_cell.length_c   1.000
_cell.angle_alpha   90.00
_cell.angle_beta   90.00
_cell.angle_gamma   90.00
#
_symmetry.space_group_name_H-M   'P 1'
#
loop_
_entity.id
_entity.type
_entity.pdbx_description
1 polymer ?
#
loop_
_entity_poly.entity_id
_entity_poly.type
_entity_poly.pdbx_seq_one_letter_code
_entity_poly.pdbx_strand_id
1 'polypeptide(L)' 'MIYQGLEQEAEHRVLGSAISKLSEREQVIVKLRFGINMPEGREKTQKEVADLLGISQSYISRLEKRIMKRLRKEIARYE' A
#
# COMPACT_ATOMS: atom_id res chain seq x y z
N MET A 1 -25.57 7.34 2.84
CA MET A 1 -25.19 6.52 1.68
C MET A 1 -24.33 7.27 0.70
N ILE A 2 -24.84 8.37 0.17
CA ILE A 2 -24.01 9.30 -0.64
C ILE A 2 -22.82 9.79 0.19
N TYR A 3 -23.05 9.96 1.46
CA TYR A 3 -22.06 10.39 2.43
C TYR A 3 -20.88 9.41 2.53
N GLN A 4 -21.19 8.10 2.59
CA GLN A 4 -20.16 7.07 2.68
C GLN A 4 -19.32 6.99 1.41
N GLY A 5 -19.93 7.22 0.25
CA GLY A 5 -19.21 7.24 -1.01
C GLY A 5 -18.20 8.37 -1.08
N LEU A 6 -18.58 9.57 -0.60
CA LEU A 6 -17.70 10.72 -0.58
C LEU A 6 -16.52 10.52 0.37
N GLU A 7 -16.76 9.93 1.54
CA GLU A 7 -15.70 9.61 2.49
C GLU A 7 -14.72 8.62 1.91
N GLN A 8 -15.22 7.57 1.27
CA GLN A 8 -14.38 6.56 0.63
C GLN A 8 -13.52 7.15 -0.48
N GLU A 9 -14.08 8.04 -1.28
CA GLU A 9 -13.32 8.71 -2.34
C GLU A 9 -12.21 9.58 -1.77
N ALA A 10 -12.51 10.32 -0.70
CA ALA A 10 -11.52 11.16 -0.04
C ALA A 10 -10.39 10.32 0.55
N GLU A 11 -10.73 9.21 1.22
CA GLU A 11 -9.75 8.29 1.77
C GLU A 11 -8.89 7.67 0.69
N HIS A 12 -9.48 7.28 -0.44
CA HIS A 12 -8.74 6.71 -1.57
C HIS A 12 -7.79 7.73 -2.18
N ARG A 13 -8.17 9.00 -2.25
CA ARG A 13 -7.30 10.05 -2.77
C ARG A 13 -6.12 10.31 -1.87
N VAL A 14 -6.35 10.37 -0.55
CA VAL A 14 -5.29 10.55 0.43
C VAL A 14 -4.33 9.38 0.37
N LEU A 15 -4.85 8.16 0.35
CA LEU A 15 -4.04 6.96 0.29
C LEU A 15 -3.25 6.90 -1.02
N GLY A 16 -3.89 7.19 -2.14
CA GLY A 16 -3.23 7.23 -3.45
C GLY A 16 -2.11 8.26 -3.50
N SER A 17 -2.34 9.43 -2.93
CA SER A 17 -1.32 10.48 -2.85
C SER A 17 -0.14 10.04 -1.99
N ALA A 18 -0.41 9.40 -0.84
CA ALA A 18 0.63 8.90 0.04
C ALA A 18 1.46 7.81 -0.65
N ILE A 19 0.80 6.88 -1.35
CA ILE A 19 1.46 5.82 -2.09
C ILE A 19 2.34 6.38 -3.20
N SER A 20 1.89 7.41 -3.90
CA SER A 20 2.63 8.00 -5.01
C SER A 20 3.97 8.60 -4.58
N LYS A 21 4.14 8.91 -3.29
CA LYS A 21 5.38 9.44 -2.74
C LYS A 21 6.39 8.35 -2.38
N LEU A 22 5.99 7.09 -2.44
CA LEU A 22 6.88 5.97 -2.19
C LEU A 22 7.77 5.72 -3.41
N SER A 23 8.89 5.01 -3.20
CA SER A 23 9.71 4.56 -4.32
C SER A 23 8.95 3.55 -5.17
N GLU A 24 9.41 3.31 -6.40
CA GLU A 24 8.77 2.34 -7.30
C GLU A 24 8.65 0.95 -6.67
N ARG A 25 9.74 0.49 -6.05
CA ARG A 25 9.74 -0.81 -5.39
C ARG A 25 8.74 -0.86 -4.24
N GLU A 26 8.70 0.18 -3.43
CA GLU A 26 7.76 0.27 -2.33
C GLU A 26 6.32 0.29 -2.83
N GLN A 27 6.05 1.01 -3.92
CA GLN A 27 4.71 1.03 -4.53
C GLN A 27 4.29 -0.35 -5.00
N VAL A 28 5.19 -1.09 -5.65
CA VAL A 28 4.91 -2.45 -6.11
C VAL A 28 4.54 -3.35 -4.93
N ILE A 29 5.31 -3.27 -3.85
CA ILE A 29 5.07 -4.08 -2.66
C ILE A 29 3.70 -3.77 -2.05
N VAL A 30 3.37 -2.49 -1.90
CA VAL A 30 2.08 -2.07 -1.34
C VAL A 30 0.93 -2.55 -2.22
N LYS A 31 1.05 -2.39 -3.52
CA LYS A 31 0.00 -2.81 -4.45
C LYS A 31 -0.24 -4.31 -4.38
N LEU A 32 0.84 -5.09 -4.32
CA LEU A 32 0.73 -6.55 -4.23
C LEU A 32 0.17 -7.00 -2.89
N ARG A 33 0.63 -6.37 -1.80
CA ARG A 33 0.20 -6.76 -0.46
C ARG A 33 -1.26 -6.43 -0.18
N PHE A 34 -1.74 -5.31 -0.70
CA PHE A 34 -3.10 -4.85 -0.42
C PHE A 34 -4.06 -5.02 -1.60
N GLY A 35 -3.58 -5.59 -2.69
CA GLY A 35 -4.42 -5.82 -3.88
C GLY A 35 -4.87 -4.56 -4.58
N ILE A 36 -4.13 -3.46 -4.43
CA ILE A 36 -4.50 -2.18 -5.02
C ILE A 36 -4.25 -2.20 -6.53
N ASN A 37 -5.27 -1.83 -7.30
CA ASN A 37 -5.23 -1.79 -8.77
C ASN A 37 -4.90 -3.15 -9.41
N MET A 38 -5.17 -4.23 -8.70
CA MET A 38 -5.03 -5.58 -9.26
C MET A 38 -6.37 -6.03 -9.85
N PRO A 39 -6.34 -6.73 -10.99
CA PRO A 39 -7.59 -7.17 -11.63
C PRO A 39 -8.50 -7.98 -10.71
N GLU A 40 -7.93 -8.76 -9.82
CA GLU A 40 -8.68 -9.59 -8.90
C GLU A 40 -8.87 -8.94 -7.53
N GLY A 41 -8.22 -7.80 -7.26
CA GLY A 41 -8.27 -7.13 -5.98
C GLY A 41 -7.77 -8.00 -4.82
N ARG A 42 -6.92 -8.97 -5.12
CA ARG A 42 -6.51 -10.00 -4.18
C ARG A 42 -5.21 -9.63 -3.48
N GLU A 43 -5.26 -9.65 -2.16
CA GLU A 43 -4.08 -9.41 -1.33
C GLU A 43 -3.13 -10.61 -1.41
N LYS A 44 -1.83 -10.33 -1.47
CA LYS A 44 -0.81 -11.37 -1.45
C LYS A 44 -0.11 -11.37 -0.10
N THR A 45 0.34 -12.56 0.31
CA THR A 45 1.12 -12.69 1.55
C THR A 45 2.53 -12.15 1.35
N GLN A 46 3.23 -11.89 2.45
CA GLN A 46 4.63 -11.47 2.38
C GLN A 46 5.48 -12.50 1.64
N LYS A 47 5.22 -13.78 1.87
CA LYS A 47 5.94 -14.86 1.20
C LYS A 47 5.70 -14.84 -0.30
N GLU A 48 4.44 -14.68 -0.71
CA GLU A 48 4.10 -14.60 -2.13
C GLU A 48 4.79 -13.42 -2.82
N VAL A 49 4.80 -12.26 -2.17
CA VAL A 49 5.47 -11.08 -2.71
C VAL A 49 6.99 -11.30 -2.79
N ALA A 50 7.57 -11.89 -1.75
CA ALA A 50 9.00 -12.19 -1.72
C ALA A 50 9.38 -13.14 -2.86
N ASP A 51 8.59 -14.20 -3.06
CA ASP A 51 8.83 -15.17 -4.12
C ASP A 51 8.71 -14.51 -5.50
N LEU A 52 7.72 -13.66 -5.67
CA LEU A 52 7.46 -12.96 -6.93
C LEU A 52 8.61 -12.01 -7.30
N LEU A 53 9.14 -11.31 -6.31
CA LEU A 53 10.19 -10.32 -6.54
C LEU A 53 11.60 -10.90 -6.41
N GLY A 54 11.73 -12.16 -6.01
CA GLY A 54 13.03 -12.81 -5.87
C GLY A 54 13.85 -12.28 -4.71
N ILE A 55 13.19 -11.85 -3.63
CA ILE A 55 13.87 -11.34 -2.43
C ILE A 55 13.38 -12.10 -1.21
N SER A 56 14.07 -11.91 -0.06
CA SER A 56 13.70 -12.65 1.15
C SER A 56 12.44 -12.08 1.81
N GLN A 57 11.69 -12.97 2.46
CA GLN A 57 10.51 -12.57 3.21
C GLN A 57 10.89 -11.63 4.36
N SER A 58 12.02 -11.86 5.00
CA SER A 58 12.51 -10.97 6.07
C SER A 58 12.71 -9.54 5.58
N TYR A 59 13.24 -9.41 4.36
CA TYR A 59 13.43 -8.11 3.74
C TYR A 59 12.09 -7.43 3.46
N ILE A 60 11.12 -8.19 2.93
CA ILE A 60 9.78 -7.69 2.70
C ILE A 60 9.15 -7.20 4.00
N SER A 61 9.30 -7.98 5.07
CA SER A 61 8.75 -7.61 6.39
C SER A 61 9.32 -6.28 6.89
N ARG A 62 10.63 -6.09 6.75
CA ARG A 62 11.29 -4.83 7.15
C ARG A 62 10.85 -3.66 6.29
N LEU A 63 10.76 -3.86 4.99
CA LEU A 63 10.28 -2.83 4.05
C LEU A 63 8.84 -2.45 4.37
N GLU A 64 8.00 -3.44 4.62
CA GLU A 64 6.59 -3.19 4.91
C GLU A 64 6.41 -2.34 6.16
N LYS A 65 7.19 -2.60 7.21
CA LYS A 65 7.15 -1.77 8.42
C LYS A 65 7.54 -0.32 8.13
N ARG A 66 8.57 -0.13 7.32
CA ARG A 66 9.04 1.20 6.92
C ARG A 66 7.99 1.91 6.06
N ILE A 67 7.40 1.19 5.13
CA ILE A 67 6.35 1.72 4.25
C ILE A 67 5.15 2.16 5.08
N MET A 68 4.68 1.32 5.99
CA MET A 68 3.53 1.64 6.81
C MET A 68 3.77 2.86 7.69
N LYS A 69 4.99 3.00 8.20
CA LYS A 69 5.38 4.18 8.98
C LYS A 69 5.30 5.45 8.14
N ARG A 70 5.81 5.39 6.92
CA ARG A 70 5.75 6.54 6.00
C ARG A 70 4.32 6.87 5.60
N LEU A 71 3.51 5.86 5.33
CA LEU A 71 2.11 6.07 4.96
C LEU A 71 1.33 6.73 6.09
N ARG A 72 1.51 6.26 7.32
CA ARG A 72 0.86 6.87 8.49
C ARG A 72 1.25 8.33 8.64
N LYS A 73 2.51 8.64 8.44
CA LYS A 73 3.01 10.01 8.53
C LYS A 73 2.41 10.90 7.46
N GLU A 74 2.32 10.40 6.23
CA GLU A 74 1.74 11.18 5.14
C GLU A 74 0.24 11.37 5.33
N ILE A 75 -0.48 10.34 5.75
CA ILE A 75 -1.92 10.42 5.98
C ILE A 75 -2.23 11.39 7.11
N ALA A 76 -1.42 11.40 8.16
CA ALA A 76 -1.60 12.29 9.30
C ALA A 76 -1.58 13.78 8.91
N ARG A 77 -0.93 14.12 7.81
CA ARG A 77 -0.89 15.51 7.32
C ARG A 77 -2.26 16.00 6.86
N TYR A 78 -3.17 15.09 6.54
CA TYR A 78 -4.50 15.45 6.04
C TYR A 78 -5.55 15.46 7.15
N GLU A 79 -5.16 15.11 8.35
CA GLU A 79 -6.01 15.19 9.53
C GLU A 79 -5.82 16.53 10.24
#